data_c44af7ad8357422368cad5a0efdd6753
#
_entry.id   c44af7ad8357422368cad5a0efdd6753
#
_cell.length_a   1.000
_cell.length_b   1.000
_cell.length_c   1.000
_cell.angle_alpha   90.00
_cell.angle_beta   90.00
_cell.angle_gamma   90.00
#
_symmetry.space_group_name_H-M   'P 1'
#
loop_
_entity.id
_entity.type
_entity.pdbx_description
1 polymer ?
#
loop_
_entity_poly.entity_id
_entity_poly.type
_entity_poly.pdbx_seq_one_letter_code
_entity_poly.pdbx_strand_id
1 'polypeptide(L)'
;MSASAVLWVTLAVFAQESVWNFYDAQVPEQLRQYVASAGFIGLIMGLDHSLGIFTQPSVGFLSDKLVRRKAGRWPIVLSGAVIATVPFVLIPWADSLPVLMVCVVGFALVANAFKGVTETLISDYVPAGSRSKAQGFIKAGVSLTIIVSSLISLLVVDRSLHLAFAIPPALMLIMLGLSWMFLGRRHEQAVLPEQPTEGQKDVPEFTSPWAVLKDAVRSPSSPTVLLMIGIFCFSGMWTALRSLNTPYGTEVLGLTRGEAGGLALPGAIAFLVCVLPLAYGSDRLGQLRAMRYGVGLFVIGLLVGFAVPTVPGTVVSTVLSAIGYASFAVNALVALWNLAPTQKVLGTYTALYTVASSAGMALGPAILGITVDLTSWRFMMLNAAVFAAITFAVFTLLTRRIPDRSAA
;
A
#
# COMPACT_ATOMS: atom_id res chain seq x y z
N MET A 1 -13.49 17.21 18.04
CA MET A 1 -12.65 16.03 17.68
C MET A 1 -11.75 15.72 18.86
N SER A 2 -11.83 14.56 19.46
CA SER A 2 -10.84 14.16 20.46
C SER A 2 -9.54 13.83 19.73
N ALA A 3 -8.55 14.74 19.77
CA ALA A 3 -7.23 14.52 19.17
C ALA A 3 -6.63 13.19 19.66
N SER A 4 -6.95 12.81 20.89
CA SER A 4 -6.57 11.54 21.51
C SER A 4 -7.12 10.32 20.73
N ALA A 5 -8.38 10.32 20.27
CA ALA A 5 -8.94 9.18 19.55
C ALA A 5 -8.24 8.98 18.18
N VAL A 6 -7.98 10.08 17.46
CA VAL A 6 -7.25 10.02 16.17
C VAL A 6 -5.84 9.48 16.39
N LEU A 7 -5.15 9.92 17.44
CA LEU A 7 -3.81 9.42 17.75
C LEU A 7 -3.79 7.91 18.00
N TRP A 8 -4.71 7.38 18.80
CA TRP A 8 -4.76 5.96 19.14
C TRP A 8 -5.20 5.09 17.95
N VAL A 9 -6.12 5.57 17.10
CA VAL A 9 -6.45 4.89 15.84
C VAL A 9 -5.27 4.90 14.89
N THR A 10 -4.56 6.04 14.77
CA THR A 10 -3.33 6.12 13.96
C THR A 10 -2.28 5.14 14.46
N LEU A 11 -2.09 5.03 15.78
CA LEU A 11 -1.15 4.09 16.39
C LEU A 11 -1.52 2.64 16.10
N ALA A 12 -2.81 2.29 16.11
CA ALA A 12 -3.26 0.94 15.78
C ALA A 12 -2.98 0.58 14.31
N VAL A 13 -3.24 1.49 13.38
CA VAL A 13 -2.94 1.27 11.95
C VAL A 13 -1.43 1.24 11.70
N PHE A 14 -0.67 2.17 12.31
CA PHE A 14 0.79 2.18 12.27
C PHE A 14 1.39 0.86 12.76
N ALA A 15 0.89 0.34 13.88
CA ALA A 15 1.37 -0.89 14.48
C ALA A 15 1.31 -2.07 13.50
N GLN A 16 0.17 -2.22 12.84
CA GLN A 16 -0.06 -3.27 11.86
C GLN A 16 0.80 -3.06 10.59
N GLU A 17 0.83 -1.85 10.03
CA GLU A 17 1.59 -1.54 8.82
C GLU A 17 3.11 -1.67 9.04
N SER A 18 3.61 -1.52 10.28
CA SER A 18 5.03 -1.71 10.59
C SER A 18 5.51 -3.14 10.30
N VAL A 19 4.67 -4.15 10.57
CA VAL A 19 4.98 -5.56 10.27
C VAL A 19 4.99 -5.79 8.77
N TRP A 20 4.00 -5.24 8.03
CA TRP A 20 3.94 -5.36 6.58
C TRP A 20 5.14 -4.73 5.87
N ASN A 21 5.57 -3.54 6.29
CA ASN A 21 6.72 -2.89 5.67
C ASN A 21 8.03 -3.65 5.92
N PHE A 22 8.18 -4.30 7.07
CA PHE A 22 9.34 -5.17 7.32
C PHE A 22 9.23 -6.50 6.54
N TYR A 23 8.02 -7.06 6.42
CA TYR A 23 7.74 -8.21 5.56
C TYR A 23 8.17 -7.93 4.11
N ASP A 24 7.72 -6.84 3.53
CA ASP A 24 8.06 -6.43 2.16
C ASP A 24 9.57 -6.26 1.96
N ALA A 25 10.28 -5.78 3.00
CA ALA A 25 11.72 -5.53 2.92
C ALA A 25 12.55 -6.81 3.07
N GLN A 26 12.13 -7.79 3.89
CA GLN A 26 12.99 -8.88 4.31
C GLN A 26 12.58 -10.27 3.82
N VAL A 27 11.28 -10.49 3.55
CA VAL A 27 10.80 -11.81 3.10
C VAL A 27 11.29 -12.18 1.69
N PRO A 28 11.38 -11.26 0.71
CA PRO A 28 11.92 -11.58 -0.61
C PRO A 28 13.35 -12.16 -0.55
N GLU A 29 14.20 -11.62 0.30
CA GLU A 29 15.56 -12.14 0.48
C GLU A 29 15.57 -13.47 1.23
N GLN A 30 14.59 -13.73 2.11
CA GLN A 30 14.43 -15.05 2.73
C GLN A 30 14.01 -16.10 1.70
N LEU A 31 13.09 -15.74 0.80
CA LEU A 31 12.67 -16.62 -0.31
C LEU A 31 13.81 -16.92 -1.27
N ARG A 32 14.70 -15.94 -1.53
CA ARG A 32 15.84 -16.09 -2.43
C ARG A 32 16.83 -17.18 -2.00
N GLN A 33 16.88 -17.51 -0.72
CA GLN A 33 17.71 -18.62 -0.23
C GLN A 33 17.25 -19.99 -0.77
N TYR A 34 15.98 -20.12 -1.13
CA TYR A 34 15.36 -21.36 -1.61
C TYR A 34 14.98 -21.33 -3.09
N VAL A 35 14.80 -20.13 -3.66
CA VAL A 35 14.26 -19.92 -5.00
C VAL A 35 15.11 -18.92 -5.76
N ALA A 36 15.68 -19.31 -6.88
CA ALA A 36 16.49 -18.44 -7.71
C ALA A 36 15.67 -17.49 -8.59
N SER A 37 14.42 -17.87 -8.93
CA SER A 37 13.56 -17.07 -9.82
C SER A 37 13.00 -15.83 -9.12
N ALA A 38 13.34 -14.66 -9.61
CA ALA A 38 12.79 -13.39 -9.16
C ALA A 38 11.28 -13.29 -9.46
N GLY A 39 10.83 -13.89 -10.57
CA GLY A 39 9.41 -13.97 -10.94
C GLY A 39 8.60 -14.78 -9.94
N PHE A 40 9.12 -15.91 -9.46
CA PHE A 40 8.45 -16.71 -8.44
C PHE A 40 8.43 -16.01 -7.08
N ILE A 41 9.53 -15.36 -6.67
CA ILE A 41 9.57 -14.50 -5.48
C ILE A 41 8.52 -13.40 -5.59
N GLY A 42 8.46 -12.71 -6.72
CA GLY A 42 7.47 -11.68 -6.97
C GLY A 42 6.03 -12.20 -6.94
N LEU A 43 5.78 -13.41 -7.44
CA LEU A 43 4.46 -14.05 -7.36
C LEU A 43 4.04 -14.29 -5.90
N ILE A 44 4.94 -14.82 -5.08
CA ILE A 44 4.67 -15.04 -3.65
C ILE A 44 4.39 -13.71 -2.94
N MET A 45 5.18 -12.67 -3.22
CA MET A 45 4.97 -11.35 -2.65
C MET A 45 3.68 -10.67 -3.10
N GLY A 46 3.16 -11.02 -4.27
CA GLY A 46 1.86 -10.55 -4.76
C GLY A 46 0.65 -11.31 -4.18
N LEU A 47 0.86 -12.51 -3.60
CA LEU A 47 -0.23 -13.31 -3.02
C LEU A 47 -0.93 -12.61 -1.86
N ASP A 48 -0.22 -11.80 -1.07
CA ASP A 48 -0.78 -11.07 0.05
C ASP A 48 -1.90 -10.12 -0.38
N HIS A 49 -1.67 -9.36 -1.46
CA HIS A 49 -2.68 -8.47 -2.04
C HIS A 49 -3.86 -9.25 -2.63
N SER A 50 -3.60 -10.39 -3.25
CA SER A 50 -4.64 -11.29 -3.78
C SER A 50 -5.49 -11.88 -2.67
N LEU A 51 -4.88 -12.34 -1.59
CA LEU A 51 -5.59 -12.87 -0.41
C LEU A 51 -6.44 -11.79 0.26
N GLY A 52 -5.96 -10.55 0.31
CA GLY A 52 -6.66 -9.41 0.87
C GLY A 52 -8.03 -9.16 0.20
N ILE A 53 -8.15 -9.37 -1.10
CA ILE A 53 -9.39 -9.19 -1.86
C ILE A 53 -10.52 -10.07 -1.30
N PHE A 54 -10.20 -11.29 -0.83
CA PHE A 54 -11.19 -12.24 -0.31
C PHE A 54 -11.33 -12.15 1.22
N THR A 55 -10.23 -12.02 1.94
CA THR A 55 -10.22 -12.11 3.41
C THR A 55 -10.76 -10.85 4.06
N GLN A 56 -10.42 -9.67 3.57
CA GLN A 56 -10.85 -8.41 4.18
C GLN A 56 -12.38 -8.23 4.18
N PRO A 57 -13.11 -8.43 3.07
CA PRO A 57 -14.58 -8.36 3.10
C PRO A 57 -15.23 -9.41 3.99
N SER A 58 -14.69 -10.64 3.97
CA SER A 58 -15.26 -11.76 4.75
C SER A 58 -15.16 -11.50 6.25
N VAL A 59 -13.98 -11.07 6.72
CA VAL A 59 -13.75 -10.76 8.14
C VAL A 59 -14.38 -9.41 8.52
N GLY A 60 -14.44 -8.46 7.58
CA GLY A 60 -15.22 -7.23 7.76
C GLY A 60 -16.68 -7.50 8.09
N PHE A 61 -17.34 -8.39 7.35
CA PHE A 61 -18.72 -8.82 7.63
C PHE A 61 -18.85 -9.48 9.01
N LEU A 62 -17.90 -10.35 9.39
CA LEU A 62 -17.87 -10.94 10.73
C LEU A 62 -17.71 -9.87 11.81
N SER A 63 -16.83 -8.91 11.60
CA SER A 63 -16.59 -7.77 12.48
C SER A 63 -17.87 -6.95 12.70
N ASP A 64 -18.62 -6.64 11.65
CA ASP A 64 -19.88 -5.90 11.74
C ASP A 64 -20.95 -6.68 12.51
N LYS A 65 -20.96 -8.01 12.41
CA LYS A 65 -21.83 -8.88 13.22
C LYS A 65 -21.48 -8.83 14.71
N LEU A 66 -20.17 -8.75 15.06
CA LEU A 66 -19.72 -8.61 16.44
C LEU A 66 -20.07 -7.23 17.02
N VAL A 67 -19.94 -6.16 16.22
CA VAL A 67 -20.38 -4.81 16.62
C VAL A 67 -21.86 -4.80 16.94
N ARG A 68 -22.72 -5.41 16.09
CA ARG A 68 -24.15 -5.55 16.37
C ARG A 68 -24.46 -6.33 17.66
N ARG A 69 -23.57 -7.26 18.05
CA ARG A 69 -23.66 -8.02 19.31
C ARG A 69 -22.99 -7.31 20.50
N LYS A 70 -22.62 -6.03 20.36
CA LYS A 70 -21.96 -5.21 21.39
C LYS A 70 -20.57 -5.73 21.81
N ALA A 71 -19.95 -6.63 21.06
CA ALA A 71 -18.61 -7.13 21.34
C ALA A 71 -17.49 -6.23 20.77
N GLY A 72 -17.84 -5.31 19.86
CA GLY A 72 -16.89 -4.42 19.20
C GLY A 72 -15.98 -5.12 18.19
N ARG A 73 -15.01 -4.38 17.64
CA ARG A 73 -14.05 -4.88 16.63
C ARG A 73 -12.75 -5.39 17.25
N TRP A 74 -12.44 -4.94 18.46
CA TRP A 74 -11.17 -5.24 19.13
C TRP A 74 -10.86 -6.73 19.30
N PRO A 75 -11.82 -7.62 19.58
CA PRO A 75 -11.52 -9.05 19.67
C PRO A 75 -10.89 -9.62 18.39
N ILE A 76 -11.36 -9.20 17.20
CA ILE A 76 -10.79 -9.64 15.92
C ILE A 76 -9.39 -9.05 15.74
N VAL A 77 -9.21 -7.75 16.03
CA VAL A 77 -7.93 -7.06 15.86
C VAL A 77 -6.86 -7.69 16.74
N LEU A 78 -7.16 -7.90 18.03
CA LEU A 78 -6.18 -8.43 18.98
C LEU A 78 -5.90 -9.92 18.74
N SER A 79 -6.92 -10.74 18.52
CA SER A 79 -6.72 -12.16 18.24
C SER A 79 -5.99 -12.36 16.91
N GLY A 80 -6.35 -11.59 15.87
CA GLY A 80 -5.65 -11.61 14.59
C GLY A 80 -4.19 -11.22 14.71
N ALA A 81 -3.87 -10.18 15.47
CA ALA A 81 -2.48 -9.75 15.70
C ALA A 81 -1.65 -10.83 16.42
N VAL A 82 -2.20 -11.45 17.47
CA VAL A 82 -1.52 -12.54 18.19
C VAL A 82 -1.29 -13.75 17.28
N ILE A 83 -2.30 -14.17 16.54
CA ILE A 83 -2.20 -15.33 15.64
C ILE A 83 -1.22 -15.04 14.50
N ALA A 84 -1.22 -13.82 13.91
CA ALA A 84 -0.31 -13.44 12.85
C ALA A 84 1.15 -13.36 13.30
N THR A 85 1.39 -13.04 14.57
CA THR A 85 2.74 -12.95 15.15
C THR A 85 3.48 -14.28 15.06
N VAL A 86 2.79 -15.40 15.28
CA VAL A 86 3.42 -16.73 15.33
C VAL A 86 4.10 -17.09 14.00
N PRO A 87 3.39 -17.17 12.86
CA PRO A 87 4.03 -17.51 11.59
C PRO A 87 5.08 -16.47 11.17
N PHE A 88 4.89 -15.18 11.50
CA PHE A 88 5.86 -14.14 11.17
C PHE A 88 7.20 -14.33 11.87
N VAL A 89 7.19 -14.57 13.17
CA VAL A 89 8.41 -14.81 13.98
C VAL A 89 9.11 -16.10 13.56
N LEU A 90 8.38 -17.08 13.02
CA LEU A 90 8.93 -18.34 12.56
C LEU A 90 9.59 -18.27 11.18
N ILE A 91 9.39 -17.20 10.39
CA ILE A 91 9.99 -17.04 9.06
C ILE A 91 11.52 -17.28 9.06
N PRO A 92 12.33 -16.65 9.94
CA PRO A 92 13.78 -16.87 9.93
C PRO A 92 14.23 -18.23 10.47
N TRP A 93 13.33 -19.02 11.02
CA TRP A 93 13.58 -20.39 11.49
C TRP A 93 13.21 -21.46 10.45
N ALA A 94 12.63 -21.04 9.32
CA ALA A 94 12.27 -21.98 8.27
C ALA A 94 13.54 -22.58 7.65
N ASP A 95 13.65 -23.90 7.69
CA ASP A 95 14.77 -24.69 7.18
C ASP A 95 14.51 -25.25 5.77
N SER A 96 13.32 -25.04 5.24
CA SER A 96 12.91 -25.53 3.92
C SER A 96 11.86 -24.61 3.29
N LEU A 97 11.79 -24.64 1.95
CA LEU A 97 10.81 -23.83 1.21
C LEU A 97 9.35 -24.11 1.63
N PRO A 98 8.90 -25.37 1.82
CA PRO A 98 7.52 -25.62 2.27
C PRO A 98 7.22 -25.01 3.63
N VAL A 99 8.14 -25.09 4.60
CA VAL A 99 7.95 -24.48 5.93
C VAL A 99 7.91 -22.96 5.81
N LEU A 100 8.81 -22.37 5.02
CA LEU A 100 8.80 -20.93 4.74
C LEU A 100 7.47 -20.49 4.11
N MET A 101 6.96 -21.25 3.13
CA MET A 101 5.69 -20.95 2.49
C MET A 101 4.50 -21.02 3.46
N VAL A 102 4.48 -21.99 4.36
CA VAL A 102 3.45 -22.07 5.42
C VAL A 102 3.49 -20.82 6.31
N CYS A 103 4.69 -20.38 6.71
CA CYS A 103 4.85 -19.18 7.51
C CYS A 103 4.42 -17.90 6.75
N VAL A 104 4.88 -17.73 5.51
CA VAL A 104 4.60 -16.56 4.66
C VAL A 104 3.10 -16.46 4.34
N VAL A 105 2.50 -17.54 3.83
CA VAL A 105 1.08 -17.58 3.48
C VAL A 105 0.20 -17.50 4.74
N GLY A 106 0.58 -18.20 5.81
CA GLY A 106 -0.12 -18.17 7.09
C GLY A 106 -0.14 -16.76 7.68
N PHE A 107 0.99 -16.06 7.68
CA PHE A 107 1.05 -14.66 8.08
C PHE A 107 0.16 -13.79 7.18
N ALA A 108 0.33 -13.85 5.86
CA ALA A 108 -0.42 -13.02 4.92
C ALA A 108 -1.93 -13.22 5.04
N LEU A 109 -2.40 -14.47 5.20
CA LEU A 109 -3.81 -14.79 5.36
C LEU A 109 -4.40 -14.14 6.62
N VAL A 110 -3.75 -14.33 7.77
CA VAL A 110 -4.25 -13.81 9.06
C VAL A 110 -4.10 -12.30 9.13
N ALA A 111 -2.95 -11.75 8.69
CA ALA A 111 -2.69 -10.32 8.74
C ALA A 111 -3.66 -9.53 7.85
N ASN A 112 -3.97 -10.03 6.64
CA ASN A 112 -5.00 -9.43 5.79
C ASN A 112 -6.41 -9.53 6.39
N ALA A 113 -6.70 -10.61 7.11
CA ALA A 113 -8.02 -10.82 7.71
C ALA A 113 -8.39 -9.70 8.70
N PHE A 114 -7.47 -9.25 9.54
CA PHE A 114 -7.76 -8.17 10.49
C PHE A 114 -7.37 -6.77 10.01
N LYS A 115 -6.61 -6.64 8.90
CA LYS A 115 -6.18 -5.35 8.34
C LYS A 115 -7.36 -4.42 8.08
N GLY A 116 -8.34 -4.88 7.31
CA GLY A 116 -9.52 -4.10 7.01
C GLY A 116 -10.32 -3.71 8.26
N VAL A 117 -10.34 -4.59 9.27
CA VAL A 117 -11.02 -4.30 10.55
C VAL A 117 -10.28 -3.22 11.35
N THR A 118 -8.96 -3.25 11.36
CA THR A 118 -8.14 -2.21 12.02
C THR A 118 -8.34 -0.85 11.36
N GLU A 119 -8.39 -0.79 10.03
CA GLU A 119 -8.65 0.43 9.28
C GLU A 119 -10.06 0.99 9.54
N THR A 120 -11.05 0.13 9.78
CA THR A 120 -12.42 0.57 10.09
C THR A 120 -12.58 1.17 11.49
N LEU A 121 -11.60 1.03 12.40
CA LEU A 121 -11.65 1.67 13.72
C LEU A 121 -11.81 3.20 13.62
N ILE A 122 -11.34 3.82 12.54
CA ILE A 122 -11.58 5.26 12.32
C ILE A 122 -13.06 5.59 12.28
N SER A 123 -13.90 4.72 11.71
CA SER A 123 -15.35 4.93 11.63
C SER A 123 -16.05 4.82 12.98
N ASP A 124 -15.47 4.03 13.89
CA ASP A 124 -16.05 3.79 15.22
C ASP A 124 -15.74 4.93 16.21
N TYR A 125 -14.54 5.55 16.07
CA TYR A 125 -14.04 6.52 17.05
C TYR A 125 -13.93 7.95 16.54
N VAL A 126 -14.09 8.19 15.22
CA VAL A 126 -13.97 9.52 14.61
C VAL A 126 -15.28 9.93 13.93
N PRO A 127 -15.86 11.07 14.34
CA PRO A 127 -17.08 11.61 13.70
C PRO A 127 -16.91 11.82 12.20
N ALA A 128 -17.97 11.61 11.42
CA ALA A 128 -17.97 11.66 9.96
C ALA A 128 -17.32 12.94 9.39
N GLY A 129 -17.66 14.10 9.92
CA GLY A 129 -17.10 15.39 9.45
C GLY A 129 -15.60 15.60 9.71
N SER A 130 -14.95 14.71 10.50
CA SER A 130 -13.51 14.80 10.82
C SER A 130 -12.69 13.63 10.24
N ARG A 131 -13.34 12.64 9.62
CA ARG A 131 -12.67 11.42 9.12
C ARG A 131 -11.61 11.72 8.06
N SER A 132 -11.87 12.68 7.16
CA SER A 132 -10.92 13.07 6.12
C SER A 132 -9.60 13.60 6.71
N LYS A 133 -9.68 14.48 7.72
CA LYS A 133 -8.49 14.99 8.42
C LYS A 133 -7.76 13.87 9.17
N ALA A 134 -8.51 12.99 9.83
CA ALA A 134 -7.94 11.84 10.54
C ALA A 134 -7.23 10.87 9.59
N GLN A 135 -7.79 10.62 8.39
CA GLN A 135 -7.13 9.82 7.36
C GLN A 135 -5.79 10.42 6.92
N GLY A 136 -5.68 11.74 6.83
CA GLY A 136 -4.41 12.41 6.55
C GLY A 136 -3.35 12.09 7.60
N PHE A 137 -3.69 12.14 8.88
CA PHE A 137 -2.79 11.77 9.98
C PHE A 137 -2.41 10.28 9.94
N ILE A 138 -3.38 9.39 9.66
CA ILE A 138 -3.12 7.96 9.54
C ILE A 138 -2.14 7.69 8.39
N LYS A 139 -2.34 8.29 7.22
CA LYS A 139 -1.43 8.12 6.07
C LYS A 139 -0.02 8.62 6.36
N ALA A 140 0.11 9.76 7.05
CA ALA A 140 1.42 10.24 7.52
C ALA A 140 2.06 9.26 8.50
N GLY A 141 1.29 8.73 9.46
CA GLY A 141 1.75 7.70 10.39
C GLY A 141 2.22 6.44 9.68
N VAL A 142 1.44 5.94 8.72
CA VAL A 142 1.81 4.78 7.90
C VAL A 142 3.11 5.00 7.13
N SER A 143 3.36 6.20 6.63
CA SER A 143 4.63 6.50 5.95
C SER A 143 5.86 6.37 6.87
N LEU A 144 5.71 6.61 8.18
CA LEU A 144 6.78 6.41 9.16
C LEU A 144 7.14 4.93 9.36
N THR A 145 6.24 4.01 9.06
CA THR A 145 6.51 2.57 9.24
C THR A 145 7.61 2.07 8.32
N ILE A 146 7.76 2.67 7.13
CA ILE A 146 8.87 2.36 6.21
C ILE A 146 10.21 2.78 6.83
N ILE A 147 10.25 3.93 7.51
CA ILE A 147 11.44 4.40 8.22
C ILE A 147 11.80 3.43 9.34
N VAL A 148 10.81 3.01 10.15
CA VAL A 148 11.02 2.05 11.24
C VAL A 148 11.54 0.71 10.69
N SER A 149 10.92 0.17 9.65
CA SER A 149 11.35 -1.05 8.98
C SER A 149 12.79 -0.95 8.46
N SER A 150 13.13 0.16 7.82
CA SER A 150 14.50 0.40 7.31
C SER A 150 15.53 0.51 8.43
N LEU A 151 15.18 1.15 9.55
CA LEU A 151 16.06 1.25 10.73
C LEU A 151 16.28 -0.13 11.38
N ILE A 152 15.23 -0.94 11.52
CA ILE A 152 15.37 -2.32 12.02
C ILE A 152 16.28 -3.12 11.06
N SER A 153 16.11 -2.95 9.76
CA SER A 153 16.97 -3.59 8.76
C SER A 153 18.44 -3.21 8.95
N LEU A 154 18.75 -1.92 8.98
CA LEU A 154 20.13 -1.41 9.11
C LEU A 154 20.80 -1.77 10.44
N LEU A 155 20.07 -1.76 11.54
CA LEU A 155 20.67 -1.85 12.88
C LEU A 155 20.68 -3.28 13.45
N VAL A 156 19.72 -4.13 13.03
CA VAL A 156 19.45 -5.40 13.70
C VAL A 156 19.61 -6.62 12.79
N VAL A 157 19.22 -6.54 11.51
CA VAL A 157 19.15 -7.72 10.61
C VAL A 157 20.50 -8.45 10.52
N ASP A 158 21.59 -7.71 10.30
CA ASP A 158 22.92 -8.32 10.15
C ASP A 158 23.50 -8.83 11.48
N ARG A 159 22.99 -8.39 12.63
CA ARG A 159 23.39 -8.86 13.95
C ARG A 159 22.61 -10.10 14.38
N SER A 160 21.31 -10.10 14.14
CA SER A 160 20.41 -11.20 14.47
C SER A 160 19.12 -11.12 13.67
N LEU A 161 19.01 -11.98 12.66
CA LEU A 161 17.82 -12.05 11.83
C LEU A 161 16.57 -12.42 12.65
N HIS A 162 16.72 -13.34 13.62
CA HIS A 162 15.64 -13.78 14.50
C HIS A 162 15.09 -12.62 15.34
N LEU A 163 16.00 -11.80 15.91
CA LEU A 163 15.60 -10.62 16.66
C LEU A 163 14.92 -9.59 15.76
N ALA A 164 15.43 -9.38 14.55
CA ALA A 164 14.86 -8.45 13.59
C ALA A 164 13.41 -8.81 13.22
N PHE A 165 13.10 -10.10 13.05
CA PHE A 165 11.73 -10.57 12.81
C PHE A 165 10.84 -10.58 14.06
N ALA A 166 11.40 -10.53 15.27
CA ALA A 166 10.63 -10.44 16.50
C ALA A 166 10.20 -8.99 16.86
N ILE A 167 10.98 -7.98 16.47
CA ILE A 167 10.74 -6.57 16.83
C ILE A 167 9.42 -6.02 16.24
N PRO A 168 9.12 -6.12 14.93
CA PRO A 168 7.90 -5.55 14.36
C PRO A 168 6.62 -6.13 14.98
N PRO A 169 6.45 -7.46 15.14
CA PRO A 169 5.25 -7.99 15.78
C PRO A 169 5.18 -7.67 17.28
N ALA A 170 6.31 -7.58 18.00
CA ALA A 170 6.31 -7.12 19.39
C ALA A 170 5.82 -5.66 19.50
N LEU A 171 6.32 -4.76 18.64
CA LEU A 171 5.82 -3.39 18.54
C LEU A 171 4.33 -3.36 18.20
N MET A 172 3.89 -4.18 17.26
CA MET A 172 2.48 -4.30 16.89
C MET A 172 1.61 -4.68 18.08
N LEU A 173 1.97 -5.72 18.81
CA LEU A 173 1.19 -6.18 19.97
C LEU A 173 1.16 -5.13 21.09
N ILE A 174 2.28 -4.48 21.40
CA ILE A 174 2.37 -3.42 22.40
C ILE A 174 1.47 -2.24 22.01
N MET A 175 1.60 -1.73 20.78
CA MET A 175 0.86 -0.57 20.32
C MET A 175 -0.64 -0.84 20.17
N LEU A 176 -1.04 -2.03 19.67
CA LEU A 176 -2.44 -2.45 19.62
C LEU A 176 -3.01 -2.63 21.02
N GLY A 177 -2.25 -3.22 21.94
CA GLY A 177 -2.64 -3.35 23.36
C GLY A 177 -2.86 -1.99 24.02
N LEU A 178 -1.95 -1.03 23.83
CA LEU A 178 -2.11 0.35 24.30
C LEU A 178 -3.34 1.02 23.67
N SER A 179 -3.50 0.92 22.36
CA SER A 179 -4.66 1.50 21.67
C SER A 179 -5.97 0.90 22.20
N TRP A 180 -6.01 -0.40 22.43
CA TRP A 180 -7.18 -1.07 23.04
C TRP A 180 -7.45 -0.59 24.47
N MET A 181 -6.42 -0.43 25.29
CA MET A 181 -6.58 0.06 26.68
C MET A 181 -7.23 1.45 26.72
N PHE A 182 -6.90 2.33 25.77
CA PHE A 182 -7.41 3.70 25.72
C PHE A 182 -8.74 3.84 24.95
N LEU A 183 -8.94 3.07 23.87
CA LEU A 183 -10.13 3.16 23.04
C LEU A 183 -11.17 2.09 23.41
N GLY A 184 -10.76 0.86 23.68
CA GLY A 184 -11.67 -0.25 23.95
C GLY A 184 -12.51 -0.08 25.20
N ARG A 185 -11.97 0.60 26.23
CA ARG A 185 -12.72 0.96 27.45
C ARG A 185 -13.75 2.07 27.24
N ARG A 186 -13.68 2.80 26.13
CA ARG A 186 -14.62 3.87 25.74
C ARG A 186 -15.70 3.36 24.77
N HIS A 187 -15.99 2.09 24.79
CA HIS A 187 -16.95 1.47 23.86
C HIS A 187 -18.37 2.09 23.92
N GLU A 188 -18.74 2.67 25.06
CA GLU A 188 -20.00 3.44 25.22
C GLU A 188 -19.97 4.80 24.48
N GLN A 189 -18.80 5.28 24.08
CA GLN A 189 -18.60 6.53 23.32
C GLN A 189 -18.31 6.30 21.82
N ALA A 190 -18.34 5.02 21.38
CA ALA A 190 -18.27 4.74 19.96
C ALA A 190 -19.47 5.43 19.28
N VAL A 191 -19.16 6.22 18.26
CA VAL A 191 -20.21 6.82 17.43
C VAL A 191 -20.96 5.66 16.80
N LEU A 192 -22.14 5.36 17.33
CA LEU A 192 -23.03 4.39 16.69
C LEU A 192 -23.18 4.80 15.22
N PRO A 193 -23.18 3.87 14.27
CA PRO A 193 -23.47 4.20 12.89
C PRO A 193 -24.73 5.05 12.89
N GLU A 194 -24.65 6.27 12.33
CA GLU A 194 -25.84 7.07 12.10
C GLU A 194 -26.85 6.17 11.40
N GLN A 195 -27.97 5.89 12.06
CA GLN A 195 -29.07 5.22 11.39
C GLN A 195 -29.37 6.05 10.14
N PRO A 196 -29.60 5.43 8.97
CA PRO A 196 -29.99 6.16 7.79
C PRO A 196 -31.14 7.09 8.19
N THR A 197 -30.91 8.38 8.07
CA THR A 197 -31.92 9.38 8.40
C THR A 197 -33.13 9.03 7.55
N GLU A 198 -34.29 8.81 8.16
CA GLU A 198 -35.55 8.39 7.51
C GLU A 198 -36.03 9.30 6.35
N GLY A 199 -35.29 10.37 6.05
CA GLY A 199 -35.52 11.28 4.93
C GLY A 199 -34.84 10.89 3.61
N GLN A 200 -34.09 9.79 3.53
CA GLN A 200 -33.38 9.39 2.29
C GLN A 200 -34.20 8.37 1.46
N LYS A 201 -35.55 8.49 1.51
CA LYS A 201 -36.48 7.60 0.76
C LYS A 201 -36.59 7.90 -0.74
N ASP A 202 -35.97 8.95 -1.24
CA ASP A 202 -35.93 9.25 -2.68
C ASP A 202 -34.52 9.06 -3.24
N VAL A 203 -34.02 7.82 -3.16
CA VAL A 203 -32.91 7.42 -4.02
C VAL A 203 -33.54 6.99 -5.35
N PRO A 204 -33.40 7.79 -6.45
CA PRO A 204 -33.87 7.34 -7.75
C PRO A 204 -33.16 6.03 -8.09
N GLU A 205 -33.89 5.12 -8.76
CA GLU A 205 -33.43 3.83 -9.26
C GLU A 205 -31.94 3.79 -9.49
N PHE A 206 -31.23 3.01 -8.67
CA PHE A 206 -29.83 2.75 -8.85
C PHE A 206 -29.67 2.13 -10.24
N THR A 207 -29.14 2.87 -11.17
CA THR A 207 -28.41 2.23 -12.26
C THR A 207 -27.46 1.25 -11.60
N SER A 208 -27.70 -0.05 -11.85
CA SER A 208 -26.93 -1.12 -11.23
C SER A 208 -25.45 -0.74 -11.28
N PRO A 209 -24.64 -0.94 -10.21
CA PRO A 209 -23.18 -0.71 -10.25
C PRO A 209 -22.53 -1.33 -11.48
N TRP A 210 -23.10 -2.44 -11.98
CA TRP A 210 -22.74 -3.08 -13.24
C TRP A 210 -23.05 -2.24 -14.49
N ALA A 211 -24.11 -1.45 -14.50
CA ALA A 211 -24.41 -0.57 -15.62
C ALA A 211 -23.40 0.59 -15.68
N VAL A 212 -23.06 1.19 -14.53
CA VAL A 212 -22.04 2.22 -14.44
C VAL A 212 -20.66 1.68 -14.81
N LEU A 213 -20.33 0.48 -14.33
CA LEU A 213 -19.09 -0.21 -14.70
C LEU A 213 -19.05 -0.50 -16.21
N LYS A 214 -20.12 -1.06 -16.76
CA LYS A 214 -20.25 -1.37 -18.18
C LYS A 214 -20.12 -0.13 -19.05
N ASP A 215 -20.70 0.99 -18.64
CA ASP A 215 -20.61 2.25 -19.37
C ASP A 215 -19.21 2.87 -19.26
N ALA A 216 -18.62 2.88 -18.05
CA ALA A 216 -17.25 3.34 -17.81
C ALA A 216 -16.19 2.54 -18.59
N VAL A 217 -16.44 1.23 -18.84
CA VAL A 217 -15.52 0.30 -19.50
C VAL A 217 -15.93 0.00 -20.96
N ARG A 218 -16.99 0.63 -21.46
CA ARG A 218 -17.57 0.35 -22.78
C ARG A 218 -16.61 0.51 -23.95
N SER A 219 -15.59 1.32 -23.82
CA SER A 219 -14.53 1.49 -24.80
C SER A 219 -13.15 1.37 -24.16
N PRO A 220 -12.23 0.55 -24.71
CA PRO A 220 -10.85 0.47 -24.24
C PRO A 220 -10.10 1.83 -24.25
N SER A 221 -10.58 2.75 -25.07
CA SER A 221 -10.03 4.11 -25.16
C SER A 221 -10.75 5.12 -24.24
N SER A 222 -11.68 4.67 -23.40
CA SER A 222 -12.35 5.57 -22.44
C SER A 222 -11.32 6.13 -21.43
N PRO A 223 -11.44 7.40 -21.04
CA PRO A 223 -10.55 8.00 -20.04
C PRO A 223 -10.47 7.21 -18.75
N THR A 224 -11.57 6.63 -18.31
CA THR A 224 -11.65 5.81 -17.10
C THR A 224 -10.79 4.55 -17.22
N VAL A 225 -10.89 3.82 -18.34
CA VAL A 225 -10.08 2.60 -18.57
C VAL A 225 -8.60 2.94 -18.69
N LEU A 226 -8.26 3.99 -19.43
CA LEU A 226 -6.86 4.43 -19.54
C LEU A 226 -6.28 4.82 -18.18
N LEU A 227 -7.05 5.52 -17.35
CA LEU A 227 -6.61 5.86 -15.99
C LEU A 227 -6.46 4.63 -15.11
N MET A 228 -7.38 3.66 -15.19
CA MET A 228 -7.26 2.37 -14.48
C MET A 228 -6.01 1.59 -14.90
N ILE A 229 -5.70 1.55 -16.20
CA ILE A 229 -4.46 0.92 -16.70
C ILE A 229 -3.23 1.63 -16.11
N GLY A 230 -3.22 2.98 -16.10
CA GLY A 230 -2.15 3.74 -15.48
C GLY A 230 -2.00 3.46 -13.97
N ILE A 231 -3.12 3.37 -13.24
CA ILE A 231 -3.14 3.03 -11.81
C ILE A 231 -2.60 1.60 -11.60
N PHE A 232 -3.08 0.63 -12.39
CA PHE A 232 -2.60 -0.76 -12.34
C PHE A 232 -1.08 -0.84 -12.55
N CYS A 233 -0.58 -0.28 -13.64
CA CYS A 233 0.84 -0.36 -13.99
C CYS A 233 1.72 0.34 -12.93
N PHE A 234 1.32 1.52 -12.48
CA PHE A 234 2.17 2.30 -11.58
C PHE A 234 2.16 1.79 -10.14
N SER A 235 0.99 1.39 -9.63
CA SER A 235 0.89 0.73 -8.31
C SER A 235 1.66 -0.58 -8.30
N GLY A 236 1.59 -1.35 -9.41
CA GLY A 236 2.34 -2.59 -9.56
C GLY A 236 3.84 -2.37 -9.56
N MET A 237 4.35 -1.40 -10.31
CA MET A 237 5.79 -1.11 -10.36
C MET A 237 6.32 -0.58 -9.03
N TRP A 238 5.57 0.27 -8.34
CA TRP A 238 5.94 0.71 -6.99
C TRP A 238 6.10 -0.45 -6.01
N THR A 239 5.11 -1.34 -5.96
CA THR A 239 5.14 -2.52 -5.10
C THR A 239 6.25 -3.48 -5.50
N ALA A 240 6.44 -3.71 -6.80
CA ALA A 240 7.49 -4.57 -7.33
C ALA A 240 8.90 -4.09 -6.93
N LEU A 241 9.16 -2.80 -7.09
CA LEU A 241 10.45 -2.21 -6.70
C LEU A 241 10.69 -2.33 -5.19
N ARG A 242 9.66 -2.13 -4.38
CA ARG A 242 9.77 -2.28 -2.92
C ARG A 242 10.09 -3.72 -2.52
N SER A 243 9.37 -4.68 -3.07
CA SER A 243 9.54 -6.11 -2.76
C SER A 243 10.88 -6.66 -3.28
N LEU A 244 11.39 -6.16 -4.41
CA LEU A 244 12.63 -6.66 -5.01
C LEU A 244 13.87 -5.79 -4.68
N ASN A 245 13.71 -4.75 -3.85
CA ASN A 245 14.81 -3.82 -3.52
C ASN A 245 15.93 -4.49 -2.72
N THR A 246 15.58 -5.29 -1.70
CA THR A 246 16.58 -5.99 -0.89
C THR A 246 17.35 -7.04 -1.69
N PRO A 247 16.71 -7.95 -2.46
CA PRO A 247 17.42 -8.82 -3.40
C PRO A 247 18.31 -8.08 -4.42
N TYR A 248 17.86 -6.94 -4.94
CA TYR A 248 18.67 -6.11 -5.82
C TYR A 248 19.92 -5.57 -5.10
N GLY A 249 19.76 -5.08 -3.87
CA GLY A 249 20.86 -4.54 -3.07
C GLY A 249 21.93 -5.59 -2.76
N THR A 250 21.52 -6.81 -2.42
CA THR A 250 22.45 -7.91 -2.15
C THR A 250 23.12 -8.43 -3.42
N GLU A 251 22.37 -8.59 -4.52
CA GLU A 251 22.87 -9.21 -5.75
C GLU A 251 23.71 -8.27 -6.62
N VAL A 252 23.29 -7.01 -6.76
CA VAL A 252 23.92 -6.05 -7.68
C VAL A 252 24.91 -5.15 -6.98
N LEU A 253 24.60 -4.72 -5.75
CA LEU A 253 25.45 -3.78 -5.02
C LEU A 253 26.38 -4.47 -4.03
N GLY A 254 26.25 -5.79 -3.83
CA GLY A 254 27.06 -6.57 -2.89
C GLY A 254 26.86 -6.19 -1.42
N LEU A 255 25.73 -5.59 -1.09
CA LEU A 255 25.40 -5.15 0.26
C LEU A 255 25.04 -6.33 1.17
N THR A 256 25.25 -6.16 2.47
CA THR A 256 24.66 -7.05 3.46
C THR A 256 23.13 -6.96 3.40
N ARG A 257 22.46 -7.95 3.95
CA ARG A 257 20.98 -8.00 3.96
C ARG A 257 20.38 -6.80 4.71
N GLY A 258 21.00 -6.39 5.79
CA GLY A 258 20.56 -5.22 6.57
C GLY A 258 20.75 -3.92 5.81
N GLU A 259 21.91 -3.71 5.19
CA GLU A 259 22.20 -2.53 4.37
C GLU A 259 21.23 -2.45 3.17
N ALA A 260 21.00 -3.55 2.49
CA ALA A 260 20.08 -3.63 1.35
C ALA A 260 18.63 -3.29 1.74
N GLY A 261 18.15 -3.83 2.88
CA GLY A 261 16.84 -3.47 3.44
C GLY A 261 16.74 -1.99 3.85
N GLY A 262 17.87 -1.37 4.23
CA GLY A 262 17.99 0.05 4.56
C GLY A 262 17.94 1.00 3.38
N LEU A 263 18.13 0.53 2.13
CA LEU A 263 18.10 1.37 0.93
C LEU A 263 16.77 2.11 0.71
N ALA A 264 15.68 1.64 1.32
CA ALA A 264 14.39 2.29 1.26
C ALA A 264 14.29 3.56 2.14
N LEU A 265 15.20 3.74 3.13
CA LEU A 265 15.13 4.84 4.10
C LEU A 265 15.16 6.23 3.47
N PRO A 266 16.11 6.57 2.57
CA PRO A 266 16.14 7.90 1.95
C PRO A 266 14.87 8.20 1.14
N GLY A 267 14.35 7.22 0.42
CA GLY A 267 13.09 7.35 -0.32
C GLY A 267 11.88 7.56 0.59
N ALA A 268 11.81 6.86 1.74
CA ALA A 268 10.74 7.02 2.71
C ALA A 268 10.73 8.43 3.33
N ILE A 269 11.91 8.98 3.65
CA ILE A 269 12.05 10.36 4.14
C ILE A 269 11.60 11.36 3.06
N ALA A 270 12.07 11.17 1.81
CA ALA A 270 11.70 12.03 0.70
C ALA A 270 10.18 12.01 0.43
N PHE A 271 9.56 10.82 0.47
CA PHE A 271 8.10 10.69 0.36
C PHE A 271 7.38 11.48 1.45
N LEU A 272 7.77 11.29 2.72
CA LEU A 272 7.13 11.93 3.86
C LEU A 272 7.22 13.47 3.78
N VAL A 273 8.38 14.00 3.38
CA VAL A 273 8.61 15.44 3.25
C VAL A 273 7.85 16.04 2.07
N CYS A 274 7.80 15.31 0.94
CA CYS A 274 7.27 15.86 -0.31
C CYS A 274 5.76 15.62 -0.51
N VAL A 275 5.14 14.64 0.19
CA VAL A 275 3.74 14.26 -0.06
C VAL A 275 2.76 15.40 0.15
N LEU A 276 2.91 16.21 1.21
CA LEU A 276 2.04 17.35 1.48
C LEU A 276 2.26 18.52 0.49
N PRO A 277 3.50 18.99 0.25
CA PRO A 277 3.75 20.00 -0.79
C PRO A 277 3.22 19.62 -2.17
N LEU A 278 3.36 18.33 -2.56
CA LEU A 278 2.86 17.85 -3.84
C LEU A 278 1.32 17.82 -3.88
N ALA A 279 0.65 17.48 -2.78
CA ALA A 279 -0.80 17.57 -2.71
C ALA A 279 -1.29 19.00 -2.96
N TYR A 280 -0.71 20.00 -2.27
CA TYR A 280 -1.05 21.41 -2.50
C TYR A 280 -0.70 21.90 -3.90
N GLY A 281 0.44 21.47 -4.44
CA GLY A 281 0.85 21.81 -5.81
C GLY A 281 -0.08 21.25 -6.88
N SER A 282 -0.66 20.08 -6.62
CA SER A 282 -1.60 19.42 -7.54
C SER A 282 -2.90 20.17 -7.72
N ASP A 283 -3.36 20.92 -6.72
CA ASP A 283 -4.57 21.75 -6.82
C ASP A 283 -4.43 22.87 -7.86
N ARG A 284 -3.18 23.36 -8.06
CA ARG A 284 -2.86 24.41 -9.03
C ARG A 284 -2.52 23.86 -10.42
N LEU A 285 -1.84 22.71 -10.47
CA LEU A 285 -1.37 22.13 -11.73
C LEU A 285 -2.42 21.24 -12.42
N GLY A 286 -3.40 20.77 -11.66
CA GLY A 286 -4.33 19.72 -12.05
C GLY A 286 -3.77 18.32 -11.80
N GLN A 287 -4.63 17.40 -11.33
CA GLN A 287 -4.24 16.06 -10.85
C GLN A 287 -3.51 15.23 -11.93
N LEU A 288 -4.06 15.20 -13.15
CA LEU A 288 -3.48 14.41 -14.25
C LEU A 288 -2.09 14.92 -14.68
N ARG A 289 -1.88 16.25 -14.69
CA ARG A 289 -0.57 16.84 -15.00
C ARG A 289 0.42 16.56 -13.89
N ALA A 290 0.02 16.72 -12.63
CA ALA A 290 0.86 16.40 -11.48
C ALA A 290 1.31 14.94 -11.50
N MET A 291 0.39 13.99 -11.75
CA MET A 291 0.70 12.57 -11.89
C MET A 291 1.67 12.31 -13.06
N ARG A 292 1.44 12.93 -14.22
CA ARG A 292 2.35 12.79 -15.37
C ARG A 292 3.77 13.24 -15.03
N TYR A 293 3.94 14.41 -14.42
CA TYR A 293 5.28 14.88 -14.00
C TYR A 293 5.88 13.97 -12.93
N GLY A 294 5.08 13.50 -11.98
CA GLY A 294 5.52 12.53 -10.98
C GLY A 294 6.03 11.23 -11.60
N VAL A 295 5.28 10.65 -12.55
CA VAL A 295 5.73 9.43 -13.26
C VAL A 295 6.97 9.71 -14.11
N GLY A 296 7.07 10.89 -14.73
CA GLY A 296 8.29 11.29 -15.44
C GLY A 296 9.51 11.33 -14.52
N LEU A 297 9.38 11.92 -13.35
CA LEU A 297 10.44 11.96 -12.33
C LEU A 297 10.80 10.54 -11.83
N PHE A 298 9.79 9.67 -11.67
CA PHE A 298 9.99 8.27 -11.31
C PHE A 298 10.82 7.52 -12.36
N VAL A 299 10.50 7.68 -13.65
CA VAL A 299 11.26 7.09 -14.76
C VAL A 299 12.71 7.61 -14.76
N ILE A 300 12.91 8.92 -14.60
CA ILE A 300 14.25 9.51 -14.50
C ILE A 300 15.03 8.90 -13.34
N GLY A 301 14.40 8.76 -12.16
CA GLY A 301 15.02 8.14 -11.00
C GLY A 301 15.51 6.71 -11.29
N LEU A 302 14.67 5.89 -11.94
CA LEU A 302 15.03 4.52 -12.31
C LEU A 302 16.16 4.46 -13.35
N LEU A 303 16.17 5.36 -14.33
CA LEU A 303 17.24 5.45 -15.32
C LEU A 303 18.56 5.87 -14.67
N VAL A 304 18.54 6.76 -13.68
CA VAL A 304 19.74 7.12 -12.90
C VAL A 304 20.26 5.91 -12.13
N GLY A 305 19.40 5.14 -11.45
CA GLY A 305 19.81 3.95 -10.73
C GLY A 305 20.37 2.85 -11.64
N PHE A 306 19.80 2.69 -12.85
CA PHE A 306 20.36 1.78 -13.86
C PHE A 306 21.71 2.24 -14.38
N ALA A 307 21.86 3.53 -14.71
CA ALA A 307 23.10 4.08 -15.27
C ALA A 307 24.25 4.10 -14.25
N VAL A 308 23.94 4.29 -12.97
CA VAL A 308 24.90 4.35 -11.86
C VAL A 308 24.55 3.27 -10.82
N PRO A 309 24.88 2.00 -11.07
CA PRO A 309 24.57 0.88 -10.17
C PRO A 309 25.51 0.85 -8.96
N THR A 310 25.43 1.88 -8.15
CA THR A 310 26.17 2.08 -6.90
C THR A 310 25.22 2.46 -5.80
N VAL A 311 25.65 2.36 -4.54
CA VAL A 311 24.81 2.77 -3.41
C VAL A 311 24.33 4.22 -3.53
N PRO A 312 25.21 5.23 -3.82
CA PRO A 312 24.75 6.60 -4.03
C PRO A 312 23.77 6.75 -5.20
N GLY A 313 24.01 6.09 -6.33
CA GLY A 313 23.10 6.11 -7.49
C GLY A 313 21.73 5.50 -7.17
N THR A 314 21.70 4.40 -6.43
CA THR A 314 20.46 3.78 -5.96
C THR A 314 19.72 4.67 -4.96
N VAL A 315 20.42 5.34 -4.05
CA VAL A 315 19.83 6.32 -3.13
C VAL A 315 19.17 7.46 -3.89
N VAL A 316 19.84 8.04 -4.89
CA VAL A 316 19.24 9.07 -5.75
C VAL A 316 18.02 8.53 -6.48
N SER A 317 18.10 7.32 -7.02
CA SER A 317 16.99 6.63 -7.69
C SER A 317 15.79 6.47 -6.76
N THR A 318 15.99 5.97 -5.55
CA THR A 318 14.90 5.76 -4.57
C THR A 318 14.28 7.08 -4.11
N VAL A 319 15.06 8.14 -3.92
CA VAL A 319 14.55 9.48 -3.59
C VAL A 319 13.69 10.04 -4.71
N LEU A 320 14.18 10.06 -5.95
CA LEU A 320 13.43 10.58 -7.10
C LEU A 320 12.16 9.75 -7.36
N SER A 321 12.26 8.44 -7.26
CA SER A 321 11.12 7.53 -7.43
C SER A 321 10.08 7.73 -6.34
N ALA A 322 10.48 7.94 -5.08
CA ALA A 322 9.58 8.19 -3.98
C ALA A 322 8.83 9.52 -4.12
N ILE A 323 9.51 10.59 -4.56
CA ILE A 323 8.87 11.88 -4.87
C ILE A 323 7.87 11.72 -6.03
N GLY A 324 8.26 11.00 -7.08
CA GLY A 324 7.38 10.69 -8.20
C GLY A 324 6.14 9.91 -7.79
N TYR A 325 6.31 8.90 -6.93
CA TYR A 325 5.20 8.13 -6.38
C TYR A 325 4.31 8.95 -5.46
N ALA A 326 4.87 9.86 -4.65
CA ALA A 326 4.08 10.73 -3.78
C ALA A 326 3.07 11.57 -4.59
N SER A 327 3.50 12.12 -5.74
CA SER A 327 2.61 12.84 -6.65
C SER A 327 1.46 11.97 -7.18
N PHE A 328 1.73 10.72 -7.50
CA PHE A 328 0.70 9.77 -7.92
C PHE A 328 -0.25 9.41 -6.77
N ALA A 329 0.29 9.08 -5.60
CA ALA A 329 -0.46 8.56 -4.47
C ALA A 329 -1.54 9.53 -3.96
N VAL A 330 -1.27 10.84 -4.01
CA VAL A 330 -2.24 11.87 -3.57
C VAL A 330 -3.28 12.20 -4.64
N ASN A 331 -3.01 11.92 -5.91
CA ASN A 331 -3.85 12.37 -7.02
C ASN A 331 -4.66 11.25 -7.70
N ALA A 332 -4.22 10.00 -7.65
CA ALA A 332 -4.79 8.93 -8.47
C ALA A 332 -6.28 8.68 -8.21
N LEU A 333 -6.70 8.63 -6.94
CA LEU A 333 -8.11 8.46 -6.59
C LEU A 333 -8.93 9.69 -6.96
N VAL A 334 -8.41 10.89 -6.69
CA VAL A 334 -9.09 12.16 -7.01
C VAL A 334 -9.26 12.30 -8.52
N ALA A 335 -8.24 11.97 -9.31
CA ALA A 335 -8.31 12.00 -10.77
C ALA A 335 -9.43 11.07 -11.30
N LEU A 336 -9.58 9.89 -10.66
CA LEU A 336 -10.64 8.95 -11.04
C LEU A 336 -12.03 9.47 -10.63
N TRP A 337 -12.16 10.09 -9.45
CA TRP A 337 -13.42 10.75 -9.04
C TRP A 337 -13.83 11.90 -9.98
N ASN A 338 -12.87 12.63 -10.51
CA ASN A 338 -13.14 13.73 -11.47
C ASN A 338 -13.69 13.23 -12.82
N LEU A 339 -13.56 11.93 -13.12
CA LEU A 339 -14.17 11.28 -14.28
C LEU A 339 -15.57 10.75 -13.99
N ALA A 340 -16.00 10.73 -12.73
CA ALA A 340 -17.33 10.27 -12.36
C ALA A 340 -18.40 11.25 -12.88
N PRO A 341 -19.47 10.77 -13.55
CA PRO A 341 -20.50 11.61 -14.12
C PRO A 341 -21.31 12.34 -13.04
N THR A 342 -21.45 11.78 -11.85
CA THR A 342 -22.18 12.34 -10.72
C THR A 342 -21.54 11.97 -9.39
N GLN A 343 -21.81 12.75 -8.33
CA GLN A 343 -21.34 12.41 -6.98
C GLN A 343 -21.93 11.11 -6.42
N LYS A 344 -23.09 10.68 -6.92
CA LYS A 344 -23.78 9.47 -6.48
C LYS A 344 -23.02 8.17 -6.81
N VAL A 345 -22.12 8.21 -7.80
CA VAL A 345 -21.35 7.03 -8.26
C VAL A 345 -19.88 7.07 -7.81
N LEU A 346 -19.46 8.00 -6.94
CA LEU A 346 -18.09 8.08 -6.44
C LEU A 346 -17.64 6.79 -5.74
N GLY A 347 -18.56 6.10 -5.05
CA GLY A 347 -18.28 4.79 -4.44
C GLY A 347 -17.88 3.72 -5.48
N THR A 348 -18.55 3.69 -6.64
CA THR A 348 -18.20 2.79 -7.75
C THR A 348 -16.82 3.14 -8.31
N TYR A 349 -16.50 4.42 -8.49
CA TYR A 349 -15.18 4.85 -8.96
C TYR A 349 -14.07 4.58 -7.93
N THR A 350 -14.38 4.67 -6.64
CA THR A 350 -13.45 4.23 -5.57
C THR A 350 -13.21 2.72 -5.66
N ALA A 351 -14.23 1.92 -5.91
CA ALA A 351 -14.07 0.48 -6.10
C ALA A 351 -13.22 0.16 -7.35
N LEU A 352 -13.40 0.89 -8.46
CA LEU A 352 -12.55 0.77 -9.65
C LEU A 352 -11.08 1.08 -9.34
N TYR A 353 -10.82 2.15 -8.58
CA TYR A 353 -9.47 2.47 -8.11
C TYR A 353 -8.86 1.31 -7.30
N THR A 354 -9.62 0.79 -6.33
CA THR A 354 -9.17 -0.30 -5.46
C THR A 354 -8.86 -1.56 -6.27
N VAL A 355 -9.73 -1.94 -7.20
CA VAL A 355 -9.51 -3.11 -8.07
C VAL A 355 -8.26 -2.91 -8.93
N ALA A 356 -8.10 -1.76 -9.60
CA ALA A 356 -6.95 -1.50 -10.45
C ALA A 356 -5.64 -1.47 -9.65
N SER A 357 -5.61 -0.79 -8.51
CA SER A 357 -4.41 -0.70 -7.67
C SER A 357 -4.05 -2.04 -7.05
N SER A 358 -5.02 -2.77 -6.47
CA SER A 358 -4.76 -4.08 -5.85
C SER A 358 -4.32 -5.13 -6.86
N ALA A 359 -4.95 -5.17 -8.05
CA ALA A 359 -4.51 -6.06 -9.12
C ALA A 359 -3.08 -5.73 -9.59
N GLY A 360 -2.74 -4.43 -9.68
CA GLY A 360 -1.39 -3.99 -9.98
C GLY A 360 -0.39 -4.45 -8.90
N MET A 361 -0.69 -4.22 -7.64
CA MET A 361 0.15 -4.62 -6.51
C MET A 361 0.33 -6.14 -6.43
N ALA A 362 -0.72 -6.91 -6.77
CA ALA A 362 -0.66 -8.37 -6.79
C ALA A 362 0.22 -8.92 -7.92
N LEU A 363 0.13 -8.34 -9.11
CA LEU A 363 0.82 -8.87 -10.30
C LEU A 363 2.15 -8.18 -10.59
N GLY A 364 2.33 -6.93 -10.15
CA GLY A 364 3.53 -6.13 -10.44
C GLY A 364 4.84 -6.80 -10.05
N PRO A 365 4.99 -7.31 -8.81
CA PRO A 365 6.21 -8.00 -8.40
C PRO A 365 6.54 -9.23 -9.26
N ALA A 366 5.54 -10.02 -9.63
CA ALA A 366 5.73 -11.16 -10.54
C ALA A 366 6.16 -10.71 -11.94
N ILE A 367 5.50 -9.69 -12.50
CA ILE A 367 5.81 -9.17 -13.84
C ILE A 367 7.25 -8.64 -13.87
N LEU A 368 7.64 -7.80 -12.90
CA LEU A 368 9.00 -7.28 -12.84
C LEU A 368 10.01 -8.41 -12.61
N GLY A 369 9.71 -9.35 -11.70
CA GLY A 369 10.58 -10.47 -11.41
C GLY A 369 10.81 -11.37 -12.62
N ILE A 370 9.77 -11.68 -13.43
CA ILE A 370 9.91 -12.43 -14.69
C ILE A 370 10.85 -11.68 -15.65
N THR A 371 10.74 -10.35 -15.75
CA THR A 371 11.66 -9.61 -16.63
C THR A 371 13.09 -9.61 -16.09
N VAL A 372 13.28 -9.67 -14.76
CA VAL A 372 14.60 -9.87 -14.15
C VAL A 372 15.15 -11.26 -14.47
N ASP A 373 14.33 -12.31 -14.41
CA ASP A 373 14.74 -13.68 -14.78
C ASP A 373 15.16 -13.79 -16.25
N LEU A 374 14.48 -13.04 -17.14
CA LEU A 374 14.80 -13.02 -18.57
C LEU A 374 16.03 -12.17 -18.91
N THR A 375 16.41 -11.24 -18.05
CA THR A 375 17.55 -10.32 -18.29
C THR A 375 18.67 -10.53 -17.27
N SER A 376 18.61 -9.87 -16.16
CA SER A 376 19.37 -10.06 -14.91
C SER A 376 18.92 -9.02 -13.87
N TRP A 377 19.35 -9.20 -12.62
CA TRP A 377 19.12 -8.22 -11.54
C TRP A 377 19.64 -6.82 -11.86
N ARG A 378 20.74 -6.71 -12.58
CA ARG A 378 21.29 -5.41 -13.01
C ARG A 378 20.29 -4.59 -13.82
N PHE A 379 19.43 -5.23 -14.60
CA PHE A 379 18.44 -4.57 -15.45
C PHE A 379 17.11 -4.29 -14.74
N MET A 380 16.96 -4.68 -13.48
CA MET A 380 15.69 -4.51 -12.74
C MET A 380 15.15 -3.08 -12.83
N MET A 381 16.00 -2.06 -12.59
CA MET A 381 15.56 -0.66 -12.66
C MET A 381 15.21 -0.22 -14.08
N LEU A 382 15.93 -0.69 -15.10
CA LEU A 382 15.59 -0.42 -16.50
C LEU A 382 14.28 -1.06 -16.89
N ASN A 383 14.06 -2.33 -16.52
CA ASN A 383 12.82 -3.04 -16.78
C ASN A 383 11.63 -2.30 -16.13
N ALA A 384 11.77 -1.89 -14.87
CA ALA A 384 10.76 -1.08 -14.19
C ALA A 384 10.55 0.29 -14.88
N ALA A 385 11.59 0.93 -15.37
CA ALA A 385 11.50 2.19 -16.12
C ALA A 385 10.69 2.05 -17.41
N VAL A 386 10.83 0.92 -18.13
CA VAL A 386 10.05 0.63 -19.33
C VAL A 386 8.55 0.53 -18.99
N PHE A 387 8.18 -0.19 -17.94
CA PHE A 387 6.78 -0.26 -17.50
C PHE A 387 6.25 1.10 -17.01
N ALA A 388 7.06 1.86 -16.28
CA ALA A 388 6.69 3.20 -15.85
C ALA A 388 6.54 4.16 -17.03
N ALA A 389 7.33 4.01 -18.10
CA ALA A 389 7.21 4.79 -19.34
C ALA A 389 5.87 4.53 -20.06
N ILE A 390 5.33 3.31 -19.99
CA ILE A 390 3.97 3.00 -20.50
C ILE A 390 2.94 3.85 -19.72
N THR A 391 3.06 3.88 -18.39
CA THR A 391 2.19 4.73 -17.55
C THR A 391 2.33 6.22 -17.90
N PHE A 392 3.54 6.69 -18.13
CA PHE A 392 3.81 8.06 -18.57
C PHE A 392 3.13 8.38 -19.91
N ALA A 393 3.20 7.46 -20.87
CA ALA A 393 2.51 7.60 -22.16
C ALA A 393 0.98 7.65 -21.98
N VAL A 394 0.41 6.77 -21.15
CA VAL A 394 -1.03 6.75 -20.84
C VAL A 394 -1.46 8.10 -20.22
N PHE A 395 -0.73 8.62 -19.23
CA PHE A 395 -1.07 9.90 -18.61
C PHE A 395 -0.86 11.08 -19.55
N THR A 396 0.10 11.00 -20.46
CA THR A 396 0.28 12.00 -21.52
C THR A 396 -0.90 12.01 -22.48
N LEU A 397 -1.41 10.85 -22.88
CA LEU A 397 -2.62 10.74 -23.70
C LEU A 397 -3.85 11.29 -22.97
N LEU A 398 -3.99 10.98 -21.67
CA LEU A 398 -5.11 11.47 -20.86
C LEU A 398 -5.08 13.00 -20.73
N THR A 399 -3.92 13.60 -20.44
CA THR A 399 -3.80 15.07 -20.31
C THR A 399 -4.07 15.82 -21.62
N ARG A 400 -3.91 15.16 -22.78
CA ARG A 400 -4.28 15.74 -24.09
C ARG A 400 -5.78 15.62 -24.38
N ARG A 401 -6.45 14.57 -23.85
CA ARG A 401 -7.87 14.29 -24.14
C ARG A 401 -8.82 15.00 -23.17
N ILE A 402 -8.37 15.24 -21.96
CA ILE A 402 -9.18 15.83 -20.89
C ILE A 402 -8.52 17.16 -20.51
N PRO A 403 -9.06 18.31 -20.94
CA PRO A 403 -8.60 19.57 -20.42
C PRO A 403 -8.91 19.66 -18.92
N ASP A 404 -7.90 20.01 -18.12
CA ASP A 404 -8.05 20.16 -16.66
C ASP A 404 -9.11 21.22 -16.34
N ARG A 405 -10.18 20.83 -15.68
CA ARG A 405 -11.24 21.72 -15.20
C ARG A 405 -10.79 22.65 -14.04
N SER A 406 -9.56 22.47 -13.53
CA SER A 406 -9.02 23.28 -12.42
C SER A 406 -8.41 24.62 -12.85
N ALA A 407 -8.46 24.98 -14.14
CA ALA A 407 -7.95 26.25 -14.67
C ALA A 407 -9.08 27.27 -14.99
N ALA A 408 -10.31 27.02 -14.53
CA ALA A 408 -11.42 27.97 -14.65
C ALA A 408 -11.86 28.51 -13.30
#